data_fb1eae4f7e12324679ba6259809eaced
#
_entry.id   fb1eae4f7e12324679ba6259809eaced
#
_cell.length_a   1.000
_cell.length_b   1.000
_cell.length_c   1.000
_cell.angle_alpha   90.00
_cell.angle_beta   90.00
_cell.angle_gamma   90.00
#
_symmetry.space_group_name_H-M   'P 1'
#
loop_
_entity.id
_entity.type
_entity.pdbx_description
1 polymer ?
#
loop_
_entity_poly.entity_id
_entity_poly.type
_entity_poly.pdbx_seq_one_letter_code
_entity_poly.pdbx_strand_id
1 'polypeptide(L)'
;MSQEVQIVKQWMPTAREEFMAIAKPREYSDLITCQSPKFLPFMDRYGRPALEELFGRVILDVADGLGVTISGNMVADAVDLIVDEFPDTKLSDILLFKRDVLKGSVGGQVDDKLWKWNTRAIVQAWSEYYARREDAFAEHREARYTEDKKAYADGFAKAYRNASPDIQKQIQESTARFEAQQAAKRKTWEDKPFDSKRSLEDIAQDQGIDLDVLAETIRRKALENVDTGIPEVALIAAEYGRVQFLARKDDSILKDYIQ
;
A
#
# COMPACT_ATOMS: atom_id res chain seq x y z
N MET A 1 37.02 23.00 -1.47
CA MET A 1 35.67 22.52 -1.84
C MET A 1 35.77 21.02 -2.05
N SER A 2 34.98 20.24 -1.33
CA SER A 2 35.02 18.77 -1.42
C SER A 2 34.54 18.30 -2.80
N GLN A 3 35.03 17.13 -3.24
CA GLN A 3 34.59 16.51 -4.49
C GLN A 3 33.06 16.35 -4.57
N GLU A 4 32.40 16.11 -3.44
CA GLU A 4 30.94 16.02 -3.32
C GLU A 4 30.22 17.31 -3.76
N VAL A 5 30.73 18.48 -3.38
CA VAL A 5 30.14 19.78 -3.78
C VAL A 5 30.31 20.03 -5.28
N GLN A 6 31.39 19.52 -5.89
CA GLN A 6 31.57 19.62 -7.35
C GLN A 6 30.67 18.68 -8.12
N ILE A 7 30.47 17.44 -7.63
CA ILE A 7 29.57 16.46 -8.24
C ILE A 7 28.14 17.00 -8.22
N VAL A 8 27.64 17.47 -7.08
CA VAL A 8 26.28 18.03 -6.95
C VAL A 8 26.07 19.18 -7.96
N LYS A 9 27.03 20.12 -8.11
CA LYS A 9 26.91 21.23 -9.08
C LYS A 9 26.84 20.78 -10.54
N GLN A 10 27.45 19.64 -10.87
CA GLN A 10 27.48 19.13 -12.25
C GLN A 10 26.19 18.37 -12.62
N TRP A 11 25.52 17.74 -11.64
CA TRP A 11 24.32 16.91 -11.86
C TRP A 11 22.99 17.67 -11.69
N MET A 12 22.99 18.77 -10.95
CA MET A 12 21.79 19.55 -10.65
C MET A 12 21.00 20.04 -11.87
N PRO A 13 21.63 20.55 -12.93
CA PRO A 13 20.89 20.98 -14.13
C PRO A 13 20.07 19.83 -14.74
N THR A 14 20.65 18.64 -14.85
CA THR A 14 20.00 17.47 -15.45
C THR A 14 18.85 16.93 -14.58
N ALA A 15 19.02 16.89 -13.27
CA ALA A 15 17.96 16.52 -12.33
C ALA A 15 16.77 17.49 -12.41
N ARG A 16 17.06 18.79 -12.51
CA ARG A 16 16.05 19.84 -12.68
C ARG A 16 15.33 19.73 -14.02
N GLU A 17 16.04 19.46 -15.08
CA GLU A 17 15.47 19.29 -16.43
C GLU A 17 14.53 18.09 -16.46
N GLU A 18 14.92 16.94 -15.87
CA GLU A 18 14.06 15.77 -15.75
C GLU A 18 12.79 16.10 -14.94
N PHE A 19 12.92 16.79 -13.80
CA PHE A 19 11.78 17.22 -12.99
C PHE A 19 10.83 18.16 -13.75
N MET A 20 11.39 19.12 -14.49
CA MET A 20 10.61 20.08 -15.28
C MET A 20 9.89 19.45 -16.48
N ALA A 21 10.40 18.32 -16.97
CA ALA A 21 9.80 17.55 -18.07
C ALA A 21 8.62 16.68 -17.62
N ILE A 22 8.43 16.49 -16.31
CA ILE A 22 7.33 15.70 -15.78
C ILE A 22 5.99 16.36 -16.11
N ALA A 23 5.07 15.56 -16.68
CA ALA A 23 3.71 16.00 -16.90
C ALA A 23 3.05 16.40 -15.56
N LYS A 24 2.45 17.60 -15.53
CA LYS A 24 1.80 18.11 -14.32
C LYS A 24 0.46 17.41 -14.12
N PRO A 25 0.32 16.54 -13.11
CA PRO A 25 -0.93 15.85 -12.85
C PRO A 25 -2.00 16.86 -12.41
N ARG A 26 -3.24 16.58 -12.81
CA ARG A 26 -4.40 17.42 -12.42
C ARG A 26 -5.23 16.77 -11.33
N GLU A 27 -5.17 15.47 -11.23
CA GLU A 27 -5.90 14.65 -10.25
C GLU A 27 -5.10 13.38 -9.89
N TYR A 28 -5.54 12.67 -8.88
CA TYR A 28 -4.84 11.47 -8.39
C TYR A 28 -4.81 10.34 -9.42
N SER A 29 -5.84 10.22 -10.26
CA SER A 29 -5.88 9.25 -11.37
C SER A 29 -4.76 9.47 -12.38
N ASP A 30 -4.33 10.72 -12.61
CA ASP A 30 -3.23 11.03 -13.51
C ASP A 30 -1.90 10.44 -13.00
N LEU A 31 -1.72 10.35 -11.67
CA LEU A 31 -0.51 9.78 -11.06
C LEU A 31 -0.34 8.30 -11.41
N ILE A 32 -1.44 7.57 -11.62
CA ILE A 32 -1.40 6.14 -11.93
C ILE A 32 -0.75 5.92 -13.28
N THR A 33 -1.11 6.73 -14.26
CA THR A 33 -0.63 6.64 -15.65
C THR A 33 0.62 7.47 -15.92
N CYS A 34 0.95 8.43 -15.04
CA CYS A 34 2.10 9.31 -15.20
C CYS A 34 3.41 8.53 -15.12
N GLN A 35 4.21 8.65 -16.17
CA GLN A 35 5.57 8.13 -16.22
C GLN A 35 6.52 9.11 -15.50
N SER A 36 6.51 9.06 -14.19
CA SER A 36 7.38 9.85 -13.33
C SER A 36 8.21 8.92 -12.47
N PRO A 37 9.52 9.17 -12.30
CA PRO A 37 10.35 8.35 -11.42
C PRO A 37 9.88 8.47 -9.97
N LYS A 38 10.04 7.39 -9.22
CA LYS A 38 9.89 7.39 -7.77
C LYS A 38 11.10 8.05 -7.11
N PHE A 39 10.97 8.42 -5.83
CA PHE A 39 12.05 9.04 -5.05
C PHE A 39 13.31 8.18 -5.04
N LEU A 40 13.23 6.89 -4.73
CA LEU A 40 14.38 6.01 -4.66
C LEU A 40 15.16 5.95 -6.00
N PRO A 41 14.57 5.59 -7.16
CA PRO A 41 15.29 5.59 -8.42
C PRO A 41 15.86 6.96 -8.82
N PHE A 42 15.22 8.05 -8.40
CA PHE A 42 15.72 9.39 -8.66
C PHE A 42 16.93 9.70 -7.79
N MET A 43 16.87 9.34 -6.49
CA MET A 43 18.00 9.50 -5.57
C MET A 43 19.20 8.64 -5.97
N ASP A 44 18.98 7.41 -6.46
CA ASP A 44 20.03 6.54 -6.97
C ASP A 44 20.80 7.18 -8.14
N ARG A 45 20.09 7.94 -8.99
CA ARG A 45 20.66 8.58 -10.17
C ARG A 45 21.34 9.93 -9.88
N TYR A 46 20.71 10.76 -9.05
CA TYR A 46 21.11 12.17 -8.86
C TYR A 46 21.58 12.50 -7.43
N GLY A 47 21.41 11.54 -6.52
CA GLY A 47 21.67 11.72 -5.10
C GLY A 47 20.48 12.33 -4.34
N ARG A 48 20.42 12.04 -3.03
CA ARG A 48 19.40 12.56 -2.11
C ARG A 48 19.36 14.11 -2.10
N PRO A 49 20.49 14.84 -2.07
CA PRO A 49 20.47 16.31 -2.05
C PRO A 49 19.76 16.95 -3.27
N ALA A 50 19.78 16.27 -4.43
CA ALA A 50 19.07 16.77 -5.61
C ALA A 50 17.56 16.70 -5.44
N LEU A 51 17.03 15.62 -4.85
CA LEU A 51 15.62 15.48 -4.51
C LEU A 51 15.19 16.50 -3.46
N GLU A 52 15.97 16.63 -2.38
CA GLU A 52 15.70 17.57 -1.30
C GLU A 52 15.65 19.02 -1.79
N GLU A 53 16.57 19.43 -2.66
CA GLU A 53 16.54 20.79 -3.23
C GLU A 53 15.30 21.00 -4.10
N LEU A 54 14.97 20.06 -5.00
CA LEU A 54 13.81 20.19 -5.87
C LEU A 54 12.50 20.24 -5.08
N PHE A 55 12.36 19.35 -4.12
CA PHE A 55 11.16 19.29 -3.28
C PHE A 55 11.07 20.53 -2.37
N GLY A 56 12.19 20.88 -1.70
CA GLY A 56 12.27 22.07 -0.86
C GLY A 56 11.90 23.35 -1.63
N ARG A 57 12.31 23.46 -2.90
CA ARG A 57 11.92 24.57 -3.75
C ARG A 57 10.40 24.62 -4.00
N VAL A 58 9.78 23.45 -4.21
CA VAL A 58 8.31 23.39 -4.37
C VAL A 58 7.59 23.82 -3.09
N ILE A 59 8.10 23.41 -1.92
CA ILE A 59 7.55 23.85 -0.63
C ILE A 59 7.68 25.37 -0.45
N LEU A 60 8.82 25.95 -0.83
CA LEU A 60 9.00 27.41 -0.81
C LEU A 60 8.01 28.13 -1.76
N ASP A 61 7.84 27.60 -2.96
CA ASP A 61 6.84 28.15 -3.92
C ASP A 61 5.41 28.08 -3.37
N VAL A 62 5.09 27.02 -2.58
CA VAL A 62 3.79 26.91 -1.91
C VAL A 62 3.67 27.97 -0.82
N ALA A 63 4.70 28.14 0.01
CA ALA A 63 4.72 29.15 1.05
C ALA A 63 4.52 30.57 0.49
N ASP A 64 5.22 30.88 -0.60
CA ASP A 64 5.05 32.15 -1.32
C ASP A 64 3.61 32.31 -1.85
N GLY A 65 3.04 31.25 -2.44
CA GLY A 65 1.67 31.26 -2.94
C GLY A 65 0.60 31.44 -1.86
N LEU A 66 0.90 31.01 -0.63
CA LEU A 66 0.06 31.20 0.55
C LEU A 66 0.34 32.54 1.30
N GLY A 67 1.35 33.28 0.88
CA GLY A 67 1.76 34.52 1.54
C GLY A 67 2.38 34.30 2.93
N VAL A 68 2.97 33.13 3.19
CA VAL A 68 3.59 32.78 4.49
C VAL A 68 5.10 32.74 4.36
N THR A 69 5.80 33.16 5.42
CA THR A 69 7.26 33.10 5.49
C THR A 69 7.67 31.84 6.25
N ILE A 70 8.56 31.04 5.65
CA ILE A 70 9.13 29.83 6.25
C ILE A 70 10.65 29.88 6.16
N SER A 71 11.36 29.34 7.16
CA SER A 71 12.81 29.23 7.09
C SER A 71 13.27 28.02 6.27
N GLY A 72 14.42 28.16 5.59
CA GLY A 72 15.00 27.07 4.82
C GLY A 72 15.25 25.80 5.65
N ASN A 73 15.63 25.94 6.93
CA ASN A 73 15.84 24.78 7.81
C ASN A 73 14.53 24.03 8.09
N MET A 74 13.42 24.73 8.31
CA MET A 74 12.12 24.07 8.50
C MET A 74 11.67 23.30 7.25
N VAL A 75 11.99 23.83 6.06
CA VAL A 75 11.71 23.15 4.80
C VAL A 75 12.59 21.91 4.64
N ALA A 76 13.90 22.06 4.90
CA ALA A 76 14.84 20.94 4.83
C ALA A 76 14.43 19.79 5.76
N ASP A 77 14.14 20.09 7.04
CA ASP A 77 13.68 19.12 8.03
C ASP A 77 12.37 18.42 7.58
N ALA A 78 11.43 19.18 7.00
CA ALA A 78 10.17 18.61 6.53
C ALA A 78 10.38 17.67 5.33
N VAL A 79 11.20 18.07 4.38
CA VAL A 79 11.49 17.26 3.18
C VAL A 79 12.23 15.99 3.56
N ASP A 80 13.18 16.08 4.48
CA ASP A 80 13.95 14.94 4.98
C ASP A 80 13.02 13.88 5.60
N LEU A 81 12.12 14.32 6.49
CA LEU A 81 11.11 13.44 7.09
C LEU A 81 10.18 12.81 6.04
N ILE A 82 9.72 13.60 5.07
CA ILE A 82 8.82 13.09 4.02
C ILE A 82 9.52 12.06 3.13
N VAL A 83 10.76 12.31 2.74
CA VAL A 83 11.53 11.39 1.89
C VAL A 83 11.79 10.07 2.59
N ASP A 84 12.06 10.10 3.90
CA ASP A 84 12.29 8.90 4.70
C ASP A 84 11.00 8.10 4.95
N GLU A 85 9.89 8.79 5.22
CA GLU A 85 8.62 8.14 5.57
C GLU A 85 7.84 7.64 4.35
N PHE A 86 8.03 8.29 3.16
CA PHE A 86 7.26 8.00 1.94
C PHE A 86 8.16 7.69 0.72
N PRO A 87 9.02 6.68 0.77
CA PRO A 87 10.02 6.41 -0.28
C PRO A 87 9.43 6.00 -1.63
N ASP A 88 8.20 5.47 -1.64
CA ASP A 88 7.49 5.03 -2.86
C ASP A 88 6.80 6.16 -3.63
N THR A 89 6.96 7.39 -3.17
CA THR A 89 6.40 8.57 -3.81
C THR A 89 7.05 8.82 -5.18
N LYS A 90 6.26 9.25 -6.16
CA LYS A 90 6.75 9.73 -7.47
C LYS A 90 7.06 11.22 -7.41
N LEU A 91 7.97 11.70 -8.27
CA LEU A 91 8.22 13.15 -8.39
C LEU A 91 6.98 13.94 -8.83
N SER A 92 6.08 13.33 -9.60
CA SER A 92 4.79 13.93 -9.97
C SER A 92 3.87 14.20 -8.78
N ASP A 93 4.00 13.43 -7.69
CA ASP A 93 3.26 13.66 -6.46
C ASP A 93 3.57 15.05 -5.86
N ILE A 94 4.84 15.49 -5.93
CA ILE A 94 5.25 16.81 -5.44
C ILE A 94 4.49 17.94 -6.16
N LEU A 95 4.26 17.77 -7.48
CA LEU A 95 3.54 18.77 -8.28
C LEU A 95 2.04 18.80 -7.98
N LEU A 96 1.44 17.62 -7.74
CA LEU A 96 0.04 17.53 -7.37
C LEU A 96 -0.19 18.04 -5.95
N PHE A 97 0.69 17.69 -5.01
CA PHE A 97 0.69 18.23 -3.65
C PHE A 97 0.70 19.76 -3.62
N LYS A 98 1.65 20.39 -4.38
CA LYS A 98 1.68 21.85 -4.53
C LYS A 98 0.31 22.41 -4.91
N ARG A 99 -0.32 21.81 -5.91
CA ARG A 99 -1.62 22.23 -6.40
C ARG A 99 -2.72 22.09 -5.34
N ASP A 100 -2.74 20.96 -4.64
CA ASP A 100 -3.79 20.65 -3.67
C ASP A 100 -3.69 21.53 -2.43
N VAL A 101 -2.47 21.85 -1.99
CA VAL A 101 -2.26 22.82 -0.91
C VAL A 101 -2.73 24.22 -1.32
N LEU A 102 -2.31 24.69 -2.51
CA LEU A 102 -2.71 26.02 -3.01
C LEU A 102 -4.22 26.16 -3.26
N LYS A 103 -4.91 25.03 -3.50
CA LYS A 103 -6.38 24.99 -3.59
C LYS A 103 -7.08 24.90 -2.24
N GLY A 104 -6.35 24.68 -1.15
CA GLY A 104 -6.91 24.41 0.17
C GLY A 104 -7.57 23.04 0.30
N SER A 105 -7.28 22.11 -0.62
CA SER A 105 -7.79 20.74 -0.55
C SER A 105 -7.08 19.93 0.52
N VAL A 106 -5.83 20.26 0.84
CA VAL A 106 -4.94 19.59 1.79
C VAL A 106 -4.35 20.65 2.72
N GLY A 107 -4.08 20.28 3.97
CA GLY A 107 -3.47 21.16 4.96
C GLY A 107 -4.48 21.97 5.79
N GLY A 108 -5.77 21.61 5.73
CA GLY A 108 -6.85 22.24 6.51
C GLY A 108 -7.31 23.58 5.94
N GLN A 109 -8.50 24.06 6.36
CA GLN A 109 -8.93 25.41 6.07
C GLN A 109 -8.00 26.39 6.79
N VAL A 110 -7.39 27.28 6.03
CA VAL A 110 -6.63 28.42 6.53
C VAL A 110 -7.60 29.29 7.32
N ASP A 111 -7.72 29.07 8.62
CA ASP A 111 -8.36 30.01 9.50
C ASP A 111 -7.40 31.18 9.60
N ASP A 112 -7.82 32.38 9.13
CA ASP A 112 -7.02 33.57 8.80
C ASP A 112 -6.08 34.10 9.91
N LYS A 113 -6.04 33.45 11.08
CA LYS A 113 -5.32 34.00 12.24
C LYS A 113 -4.17 33.15 12.78
N LEU A 114 -3.98 31.89 12.39
CA LEU A 114 -3.04 30.96 13.07
C LEU A 114 -2.20 30.07 12.17
N TRP A 115 -2.25 30.22 10.87
CA TRP A 115 -1.50 29.33 9.99
C TRP A 115 0.00 29.69 9.98
N LYS A 116 0.73 29.03 10.84
CA LYS A 116 2.20 29.02 10.76
C LYS A 116 2.60 27.77 10.02
N TRP A 117 2.99 27.91 8.79
CA TRP A 117 3.68 26.83 8.10
C TRP A 117 5.02 26.58 8.81
N ASN A 118 5.13 25.41 9.40
CA ASN A 118 6.32 24.90 10.05
C ASN A 118 6.53 23.44 9.60
N THR A 119 7.65 22.84 9.98
CA THR A 119 7.98 21.46 9.67
C THR A 119 6.81 20.50 9.89
N ARG A 120 6.18 20.56 11.08
CA ARG A 120 5.05 19.67 11.41
C ARG A 120 3.83 19.88 10.52
N ALA A 121 3.49 21.14 10.21
CA ALA A 121 2.34 21.45 9.35
C ALA A 121 2.55 20.94 7.91
N ILE A 122 3.77 21.04 7.40
CA ILE A 122 4.14 20.52 6.06
C ILE A 122 4.03 19.00 6.03
N VAL A 123 4.60 18.30 7.01
CA VAL A 123 4.54 16.84 7.10
C VAL A 123 3.11 16.37 7.26
N GLN A 124 2.31 17.05 8.09
CA GLN A 124 0.89 16.73 8.24
C GLN A 124 0.11 16.92 6.94
N ALA A 125 0.31 18.05 6.24
CA ALA A 125 -0.31 18.28 4.94
C ALA A 125 0.09 17.22 3.91
N TRP A 126 1.36 16.80 3.91
CA TRP A 126 1.83 15.70 3.07
C TRP A 126 1.16 14.37 3.42
N SER A 127 1.03 14.03 4.70
CA SER A 127 0.36 12.81 5.15
C SER A 127 -1.12 12.80 4.74
N GLU A 128 -1.82 13.94 4.84
CA GLU A 128 -3.21 14.07 4.34
C GLU A 128 -3.29 13.87 2.81
N TYR A 129 -2.35 14.47 2.07
CA TYR A 129 -2.24 14.28 0.63
C TYR A 129 -2.01 12.80 0.28
N TYR A 130 -1.05 12.17 0.96
CA TYR A 130 -0.68 10.78 0.70
C TYR A 130 -1.82 9.81 1.01
N ALA A 131 -2.58 10.04 2.08
CA ALA A 131 -3.76 9.25 2.40
C ALA A 131 -4.80 9.30 1.25
N ARG A 132 -5.11 10.50 0.75
CA ARG A 132 -6.05 10.66 -0.39
C ARG A 132 -5.54 10.01 -1.66
N ARG A 133 -4.23 10.07 -1.89
CA ARG A 133 -3.59 9.38 -3.01
C ARG A 133 -3.78 7.86 -2.92
N GLU A 134 -3.56 7.28 -1.74
CA GLU A 134 -3.73 5.84 -1.52
C GLU A 134 -5.20 5.42 -1.69
N ASP A 135 -6.14 6.21 -1.20
CA ASP A 135 -7.58 5.98 -1.40
C ASP A 135 -7.94 5.95 -2.89
N ALA A 136 -7.49 6.95 -3.66
CA ALA A 136 -7.71 7.00 -5.11
C ALA A 136 -7.05 5.82 -5.85
N PHE A 137 -5.88 5.38 -5.41
CA PHE A 137 -5.22 4.21 -5.97
C PHE A 137 -5.95 2.91 -5.62
N ALA A 138 -6.50 2.80 -4.42
CA ALA A 138 -7.32 1.67 -4.00
C ALA A 138 -8.61 1.58 -4.84
N GLU A 139 -9.32 2.70 -4.98
CA GLU A 139 -10.52 2.78 -5.83
C GLU A 139 -10.24 2.38 -7.29
N HIS A 140 -9.12 2.86 -7.85
CA HIS A 140 -8.74 2.50 -9.21
C HIS A 140 -8.40 1.01 -9.35
N ARG A 141 -7.69 0.42 -8.35
CA ARG A 141 -7.40 -1.03 -8.35
C ARG A 141 -8.68 -1.86 -8.27
N GLU A 142 -9.63 -1.44 -7.45
CA GLU A 142 -10.93 -2.12 -7.31
C GLU A 142 -11.76 -2.02 -8.59
N ALA A 143 -11.81 -0.83 -9.20
CA ALA A 143 -12.47 -0.64 -10.49
C ALA A 143 -11.88 -1.54 -11.58
N ARG A 144 -10.55 -1.57 -11.72
CA ARG A 144 -9.87 -2.47 -12.67
C ARG A 144 -10.16 -3.94 -12.38
N TYR A 145 -10.07 -4.35 -11.12
CA TYR A 145 -10.39 -5.73 -10.76
C TYR A 145 -11.82 -6.11 -11.15
N THR A 146 -12.77 -5.19 -10.96
CA THR A 146 -14.17 -5.40 -11.33
C THR A 146 -14.35 -5.50 -12.84
N GLU A 147 -13.68 -4.65 -13.61
CA GLU A 147 -13.66 -4.69 -15.08
C GLU A 147 -13.04 -5.97 -15.61
N ASP A 148 -11.88 -6.36 -15.10
CA ASP A 148 -11.17 -7.59 -15.46
C ASP A 148 -12.04 -8.82 -15.16
N LYS A 149 -12.68 -8.86 -13.97
CA LYS A 149 -13.61 -9.92 -13.58
C LYS A 149 -14.81 -10.01 -14.53
N LYS A 150 -15.38 -8.87 -14.92
CA LYS A 150 -16.47 -8.82 -15.90
C LYS A 150 -16.01 -9.29 -17.27
N ALA A 151 -14.88 -8.80 -17.76
CA ALA A 151 -14.32 -9.21 -19.06
C ALA A 151 -14.03 -10.72 -19.10
N TYR A 152 -13.51 -11.27 -17.99
CA TYR A 152 -13.29 -12.71 -17.84
C TYR A 152 -14.61 -13.49 -17.89
N ALA A 153 -15.64 -13.04 -17.15
CA ALA A 153 -16.96 -13.68 -17.13
C ALA A 153 -17.62 -13.64 -18.52
N ASP A 154 -17.54 -12.51 -19.21
CA ASP A 154 -18.08 -12.36 -20.58
C ASP A 154 -17.32 -13.25 -21.58
N GLY A 155 -16.00 -13.32 -21.47
CA GLY A 155 -15.13 -14.20 -22.25
C GLY A 155 -15.48 -15.67 -22.04
N PHE A 156 -15.62 -16.07 -20.77
CA PHE A 156 -16.03 -17.43 -20.41
C PHE A 156 -17.43 -17.76 -20.95
N ALA A 157 -18.41 -16.87 -20.78
CA ALA A 157 -19.77 -17.09 -21.27
C ALA A 157 -19.82 -17.21 -22.80
N LYS A 158 -18.97 -16.47 -23.53
CA LYS A 158 -18.84 -16.59 -24.98
C LYS A 158 -18.17 -17.93 -25.35
N ALA A 159 -17.11 -18.30 -24.70
CA ALA A 159 -16.43 -19.58 -24.94
C ALA A 159 -17.35 -20.76 -24.64
N TYR A 160 -18.09 -20.72 -23.53
CA TYR A 160 -19.06 -21.74 -23.16
C TYR A 160 -20.17 -21.91 -24.23
N ARG A 161 -20.73 -20.81 -24.73
CA ARG A 161 -21.77 -20.85 -25.78
C ARG A 161 -21.26 -21.47 -27.08
N ASN A 162 -19.97 -21.29 -27.38
CA ASN A 162 -19.35 -21.81 -28.60
C ASN A 162 -18.75 -23.22 -28.42
N ALA A 163 -18.74 -23.77 -27.20
CA ALA A 163 -18.23 -25.09 -26.91
C ALA A 163 -19.20 -26.18 -27.41
N SER A 164 -18.65 -27.37 -27.73
CA SER A 164 -19.48 -28.53 -28.08
C SER A 164 -20.39 -28.94 -26.91
N PRO A 165 -21.53 -29.59 -27.18
CA PRO A 165 -22.43 -30.07 -26.12
C PRO A 165 -21.77 -30.92 -25.07
N ASP A 166 -20.79 -31.76 -25.45
CA ASP A 166 -20.05 -32.61 -24.54
C ASP A 166 -19.17 -31.79 -23.57
N ILE A 167 -18.50 -30.75 -24.07
CA ILE A 167 -17.70 -29.85 -23.24
C ILE A 167 -18.60 -29.04 -22.30
N GLN A 168 -19.76 -28.55 -22.79
CA GLN A 168 -20.71 -27.82 -21.94
C GLN A 168 -21.21 -28.72 -20.81
N LYS A 169 -21.52 -29.98 -21.07
CA LYS A 169 -21.92 -30.95 -20.05
C LYS A 169 -20.81 -31.22 -19.02
N GLN A 170 -19.56 -31.40 -19.47
CA GLN A 170 -18.42 -31.60 -18.56
C GLN A 170 -18.21 -30.39 -17.64
N ILE A 171 -18.33 -29.16 -18.16
CA ILE A 171 -18.24 -27.94 -17.36
C ILE A 171 -19.37 -27.90 -16.32
N GLN A 172 -20.61 -28.17 -16.71
CA GLN A 172 -21.75 -28.20 -15.78
C GLN A 172 -21.56 -29.23 -14.66
N GLU A 173 -21.14 -30.43 -15.01
CA GLU A 173 -20.88 -31.49 -14.02
C GLU A 173 -19.75 -31.12 -13.05
N SER A 174 -18.67 -30.54 -13.56
CA SER A 174 -17.53 -30.11 -12.72
C SER A 174 -17.93 -28.96 -11.79
N THR A 175 -18.71 -28.00 -12.29
CA THR A 175 -19.23 -26.88 -11.49
C THR A 175 -20.16 -27.39 -10.39
N ALA A 176 -21.09 -28.29 -10.72
CA ALA A 176 -21.99 -28.88 -9.74
C ALA A 176 -21.25 -29.66 -8.64
N ARG A 177 -20.20 -30.42 -9.02
CA ARG A 177 -19.34 -31.12 -8.04
C ARG A 177 -18.61 -30.14 -7.12
N PHE A 178 -18.05 -29.05 -7.69
CA PHE A 178 -17.36 -28.04 -6.91
C PHE A 178 -18.32 -27.32 -5.94
N GLU A 179 -19.52 -26.93 -6.39
CA GLU A 179 -20.53 -26.30 -5.55
C GLU A 179 -21.00 -27.23 -4.42
N ALA A 180 -21.21 -28.52 -4.72
CA ALA A 180 -21.55 -29.52 -3.71
C ALA A 180 -20.42 -29.68 -2.65
N GLN A 181 -19.17 -29.70 -3.08
CA GLN A 181 -18.03 -29.74 -2.16
C GLN A 181 -17.94 -28.50 -1.28
N GLN A 182 -18.14 -27.31 -1.85
CA GLN A 182 -18.14 -26.05 -1.11
C GLN A 182 -19.31 -25.98 -0.12
N ALA A 183 -20.50 -26.42 -0.53
CA ALA A 183 -21.68 -26.49 0.34
C ALA A 183 -21.44 -27.47 1.52
N ALA A 184 -20.85 -28.64 1.26
CA ALA A 184 -20.50 -29.59 2.30
C ALA A 184 -19.47 -29.02 3.28
N LYS A 185 -18.43 -28.33 2.77
CA LYS A 185 -17.45 -27.64 3.62
C LYS A 185 -18.09 -26.54 4.46
N ARG A 186 -18.95 -25.69 3.88
CA ARG A 186 -19.67 -24.63 4.62
C ARG A 186 -20.51 -25.23 5.73
N LYS A 187 -21.29 -26.28 5.44
CA LYS A 187 -22.12 -26.94 6.43
C LYS A 187 -21.32 -27.49 7.60
N THR A 188 -20.19 -28.18 7.34
CA THR A 188 -19.30 -28.66 8.40
C THR A 188 -18.69 -27.55 9.25
N TRP A 189 -18.47 -26.34 8.65
CA TRP A 189 -17.96 -25.18 9.37
C TRP A 189 -19.04 -24.46 10.19
N GLU A 190 -20.29 -24.41 9.70
CA GLU A 190 -21.43 -23.80 10.40
C GLU A 190 -21.90 -24.62 11.60
N ASP A 191 -21.84 -25.95 11.49
CA ASP A 191 -22.30 -26.88 12.54
C ASP A 191 -21.29 -27.02 13.71
N LYS A 192 -20.06 -26.55 13.59
CA LYS A 192 -19.08 -26.59 14.68
C LYS A 192 -19.24 -25.39 15.62
N PRO A 193 -19.42 -25.64 16.94
CA PRO A 193 -19.56 -24.58 17.92
C PRO A 193 -18.24 -23.78 17.98
N PHE A 194 -18.36 -22.46 17.87
CA PHE A 194 -17.23 -21.56 18.03
C PHE A 194 -16.98 -21.24 19.50
N ASP A 195 -15.90 -21.75 20.07
CA ASP A 195 -15.54 -21.44 21.46
C ASP A 195 -14.66 -20.17 21.51
N SER A 196 -15.30 -19.01 21.70
CA SER A 196 -14.62 -17.71 21.75
C SER A 196 -13.73 -17.52 22.99
N LYS A 197 -13.80 -18.39 23.99
CA LYS A 197 -13.10 -18.27 25.28
C LYS A 197 -11.78 -19.06 25.32
N ARG A 198 -11.65 -20.11 24.51
CA ARG A 198 -10.44 -20.93 24.52
C ARG A 198 -9.26 -20.17 23.86
N SER A 199 -8.12 -20.18 24.52
CA SER A 199 -6.87 -19.68 23.94
C SER A 199 -6.29 -20.67 22.94
N LEU A 200 -5.36 -20.22 22.10
CA LEU A 200 -4.66 -21.11 21.16
C LEU A 200 -3.79 -22.13 21.93
N GLU A 201 -3.23 -21.69 23.03
CA GLU A 201 -2.39 -22.49 23.92
C GLU A 201 -3.19 -23.62 24.57
N ASP A 202 -4.42 -23.33 25.07
CA ASP A 202 -5.30 -24.35 25.62
C ASP A 202 -5.66 -25.43 24.60
N ILE A 203 -5.98 -25.00 23.37
CA ILE A 203 -6.32 -25.92 22.29
C ILE A 203 -5.11 -26.78 21.88
N ALA A 204 -3.94 -26.17 21.79
CA ALA A 204 -2.70 -26.89 21.47
C ALA A 204 -2.35 -27.92 22.54
N GLN A 205 -2.48 -27.56 23.81
CA GLN A 205 -2.25 -28.45 24.95
C GLN A 205 -3.21 -29.65 24.94
N ASP A 206 -4.49 -29.43 24.70
CA ASP A 206 -5.52 -30.48 24.60
C ASP A 206 -5.24 -31.44 23.44
N GLN A 207 -4.65 -30.94 22.36
CA GLN A 207 -4.25 -31.74 21.19
C GLN A 207 -2.86 -32.40 21.35
N GLY A 208 -2.15 -32.18 22.47
CA GLY A 208 -0.80 -32.67 22.73
C GLY A 208 0.25 -32.06 21.83
N ILE A 209 0.06 -30.82 21.42
CA ILE A 209 0.97 -30.08 20.53
C ILE A 209 1.92 -29.25 21.39
N ASP A 210 3.20 -29.35 21.09
CA ASP A 210 4.26 -28.54 21.70
C ASP A 210 4.10 -27.07 21.29
N LEU A 211 4.02 -26.18 22.29
CA LEU A 211 3.80 -24.75 22.06
C LEU A 211 4.96 -24.09 21.33
N ASP A 212 6.20 -24.54 21.55
CA ASP A 212 7.38 -24.00 20.89
C ASP A 212 7.37 -24.37 19.40
N VAL A 213 6.95 -25.60 19.08
CA VAL A 213 6.80 -26.07 17.70
C VAL A 213 5.68 -25.29 16.99
N LEU A 214 4.58 -25.05 17.67
CA LEU A 214 3.47 -24.25 17.15
C LEU A 214 3.89 -22.80 16.88
N ALA A 215 4.56 -22.17 17.83
CA ALA A 215 5.03 -20.80 17.71
C ALA A 215 6.02 -20.63 16.56
N GLU A 216 6.98 -21.55 16.43
CA GLU A 216 7.95 -21.54 15.32
C GLU A 216 7.28 -21.77 13.96
N THR A 217 6.28 -22.64 13.91
CA THR A 217 5.50 -22.90 12.68
C THR A 217 4.69 -21.67 12.27
N ILE A 218 4.05 -20.98 13.23
CA ILE A 218 3.34 -19.72 12.97
C ILE A 218 4.29 -18.67 12.44
N ARG A 219 5.45 -18.51 13.09
CA ARG A 219 6.47 -17.56 12.66
C ARG A 219 6.97 -17.86 11.25
N ARG A 220 7.34 -19.10 10.96
CA ARG A 220 7.79 -19.53 9.64
C ARG A 220 6.74 -19.24 8.57
N LYS A 221 5.49 -19.69 8.76
CA LYS A 221 4.40 -19.48 7.78
C LYS A 221 4.02 -18.02 7.61
N ALA A 222 4.09 -17.22 8.68
CA ALA A 222 3.90 -15.77 8.58
C ALA A 222 4.94 -15.10 7.69
N LEU A 223 6.18 -15.61 7.69
CA LEU A 223 7.31 -15.03 6.97
C LEU A 223 7.52 -15.64 5.57
N GLU A 224 6.90 -16.77 5.24
CA GLU A 224 7.01 -17.40 3.91
C GLU A 224 6.48 -16.50 2.75
N ASN A 225 5.62 -15.53 3.04
CA ASN A 225 4.96 -14.67 2.04
C ASN A 225 5.40 -13.19 2.10
N VAL A 226 6.57 -12.90 2.65
CA VAL A 226 7.01 -11.53 2.94
C VAL A 226 7.66 -10.87 1.72
N ASP A 227 6.83 -10.21 0.92
CA ASP A 227 7.29 -9.16 0.00
C ASP A 227 6.46 -7.86 0.17
N THR A 228 5.94 -7.61 1.39
CA THR A 228 4.85 -6.65 1.60
C THR A 228 5.25 -5.36 2.31
N GLY A 229 6.49 -5.21 2.77
CA GLY A 229 6.90 -4.05 3.59
C GLY A 229 6.19 -3.94 4.95
N ILE A 230 5.42 -4.97 5.34
CA ILE A 230 4.75 -5.04 6.64
C ILE A 230 5.76 -5.50 7.71
N PRO A 231 5.82 -4.88 8.91
CA PRO A 231 6.69 -5.32 9.99
C PRO A 231 6.48 -6.79 10.35
N GLU A 232 7.57 -7.53 10.55
CA GLU A 232 7.56 -8.97 10.90
C GLU A 232 6.59 -9.28 12.05
N VAL A 233 6.61 -8.45 13.10
CA VAL A 233 5.72 -8.61 14.28
C VAL A 233 4.25 -8.55 13.91
N ALA A 234 3.87 -7.69 12.96
CA ALA A 234 2.48 -7.57 12.52
C ALA A 234 2.04 -8.78 11.71
N LEU A 235 2.92 -9.34 10.89
CA LEU A 235 2.66 -10.56 10.12
C LEU A 235 2.47 -11.77 11.04
N ILE A 236 3.33 -11.93 12.04
CA ILE A 236 3.23 -13.00 13.04
C ILE A 236 1.94 -12.85 13.85
N ALA A 237 1.58 -11.65 14.28
CA ALA A 237 0.34 -11.40 15.02
C ALA A 237 -0.92 -11.72 14.19
N ALA A 238 -0.91 -11.37 12.89
CA ALA A 238 -2.01 -11.69 11.97
C ALA A 238 -2.16 -13.20 11.77
N GLU A 239 -1.04 -13.91 11.56
CA GLU A 239 -1.06 -15.36 11.38
C GLU A 239 -1.48 -16.09 12.68
N TYR A 240 -1.00 -15.62 13.84
CA TYR A 240 -1.45 -16.14 15.15
C TYR A 240 -2.96 -15.97 15.30
N GLY A 241 -3.51 -14.78 15.04
CA GLY A 241 -4.95 -14.53 15.10
C GLY A 241 -5.75 -15.40 14.14
N ARG A 242 -5.23 -15.63 12.93
CA ARG A 242 -5.84 -16.53 11.93
C ARG A 242 -5.89 -17.97 12.43
N VAL A 243 -4.78 -18.48 12.93
CA VAL A 243 -4.67 -19.86 13.44
C VAL A 243 -5.55 -20.06 14.65
N GLN A 244 -5.56 -19.10 15.58
CA GLN A 244 -6.43 -19.12 16.75
C GLN A 244 -7.93 -19.16 16.37
N PHE A 245 -8.34 -18.34 15.40
CA PHE A 245 -9.72 -18.35 14.91
C PHE A 245 -10.11 -19.69 14.32
N LEU A 246 -9.22 -20.30 13.52
CA LEU A 246 -9.45 -21.59 12.90
C LEU A 246 -9.53 -22.71 13.95
N ALA A 247 -8.58 -22.73 14.88
CA ALA A 247 -8.51 -23.73 15.94
C ALA A 247 -9.71 -23.68 16.90
N ARG A 248 -10.28 -22.51 17.17
CA ARG A 248 -11.52 -22.36 17.96
C ARG A 248 -12.75 -23.00 17.30
N LYS A 249 -12.71 -23.12 15.96
CA LYS A 249 -13.76 -23.81 15.21
C LYS A 249 -13.50 -25.30 15.05
N ASP A 250 -12.26 -25.69 14.93
CA ASP A 250 -11.86 -27.07 14.70
C ASP A 250 -10.44 -27.32 15.23
N ASP A 251 -10.38 -27.92 16.42
CA ASP A 251 -9.13 -28.23 17.12
C ASP A 251 -8.17 -29.11 16.27
N SER A 252 -8.72 -29.96 15.41
CA SER A 252 -7.92 -30.86 14.57
C SER A 252 -7.05 -30.12 13.55
N ILE A 253 -7.41 -28.87 13.22
CA ILE A 253 -6.66 -28.04 12.27
C ILE A 253 -5.22 -27.80 12.74
N LEU A 254 -4.98 -27.74 14.04
CA LEU A 254 -3.63 -27.50 14.56
C LEU A 254 -2.65 -28.65 14.20
N LYS A 255 -3.14 -29.89 14.15
CA LYS A 255 -2.28 -31.03 13.75
C LYS A 255 -1.87 -30.93 12.28
N ASP A 256 -2.81 -30.56 11.41
CA ASP A 256 -2.54 -30.37 9.99
C ASP A 256 -1.69 -29.12 9.73
N TYR A 257 -1.82 -28.13 10.60
CA TYR A 257 -1.06 -26.87 10.48
C TYR A 257 0.43 -27.04 10.78
N ILE A 258 0.80 -27.97 11.67
CA ILE A 258 2.18 -28.23 12.09
C ILE A 258 2.92 -29.15 11.12
N GLN A 259 2.20 -30.01 10.38
CA GLN A 259 2.77 -30.86 9.34
C GLN A 259 3.20 -30.03 8.11
#